data_f618472ed4f5955d7988bf5263adf18d
#
_entry.id   f618472ed4f5955d7988bf5263adf18d
#
_cell.length_a   1.000
_cell.length_b   1.000
_cell.length_c   1.000
_cell.angle_alpha   90.00
_cell.angle_beta   90.00
_cell.angle_gamma   90.00
#
_symmetry.space_group_name_H-M   'P 1'
#
loop_
_entity.id
_entity.type
_entity.pdbx_description
1 polymer ?
#
loop_
_entity_poly.entity_id
_entity_poly.type
_entity_poly.pdbx_seq_one_letter_code
_entity_poly.pdbx_strand_id
1 'polypeptide(L)'
;MCSSDLRGQLEGIAKNRVIARRLSEEETLRAWIRANRFPVPEKALDELNAHLEAAQFEELDFLLGQMETGTSAFAAAYLLVKWAHERSLPDSRRMPGWQERDRAGLLSKLNAGDLSYHAASDRMVLAMFLDELDSLDPAIRPAFFVPAVTEEDRRKREEWLELAFRTTTVMDPAAREALFSATPEVLAQSADPLIQFALLWFPAMQDLERRRLLDEGALLRLRRPWMKATMAFRGRQFYPDANASPRVSFATVTGYSPEDGTWHVPFTTLRGMLAKHRGKPPFELPAAFLEAAQQDDHDPWTDPHLEDVPINFLSNADTTGGNSGSPVLDARGRLVGLNFDRVYENIAGDFGYNPLRSRNIMVDVRAILWTLDRVAQTHDLLGELGVTPRAGR
;
A
#
# COMPACT_ATOMS: atom_id res chain seq x y z
N MET A 1 3.11 4.78 -4.43
CA MET A 1 1.79 4.73 -5.14
C MET A 1 1.93 5.57 -6.40
N CYS A 2 1.59 5.06 -7.57
CA CYS A 2 1.76 5.81 -8.81
C CYS A 2 0.74 6.96 -8.87
N SER A 3 1.11 8.12 -9.44
CA SER A 3 0.20 9.28 -9.60
C SER A 3 -1.10 8.93 -10.35
N SER A 4 -1.05 7.92 -11.23
CA SER A 4 -2.23 7.37 -11.91
C SER A 4 -3.21 6.71 -10.94
N ASP A 5 -2.74 6.09 -9.86
CA ASP A 5 -3.60 5.42 -8.87
C ASP A 5 -4.34 6.43 -8.01
N LEU A 6 -3.68 7.49 -7.56
CA LEU A 6 -4.32 8.57 -6.80
C LEU A 6 -5.40 9.28 -7.63
N ARG A 7 -5.09 9.60 -8.89
CA ARG A 7 -6.07 10.19 -9.81
C ARG A 7 -7.25 9.25 -10.04
N GLY A 8 -6.99 7.97 -10.27
CA GLY A 8 -8.02 6.95 -10.43
C GLY A 8 -8.89 6.82 -9.19
N GLN A 9 -8.32 6.85 -7.98
CA GLN A 9 -9.07 6.83 -6.73
C GLN A 9 -10.00 8.05 -6.59
N LEU A 10 -9.51 9.26 -6.87
CA LEU A 10 -10.33 10.48 -6.83
C LEU A 10 -11.48 10.41 -7.84
N GLU A 11 -11.21 9.99 -9.07
CA GLU A 11 -12.24 9.77 -10.09
C GLU A 11 -13.25 8.69 -9.65
N GLY A 12 -12.78 7.60 -9.05
CA GLY A 12 -13.61 6.52 -8.51
C GLY A 12 -14.51 6.98 -7.37
N ILE A 13 -13.99 7.79 -6.44
CA ILE A 13 -14.76 8.40 -5.35
C ILE A 13 -15.88 9.28 -5.92
N ALA A 14 -15.56 10.11 -6.91
CA ALA A 14 -16.53 10.99 -7.56
C ALA A 14 -17.60 10.21 -8.34
N LYS A 15 -17.19 9.28 -9.23
CA LYS A 15 -18.12 8.46 -10.05
C LYS A 15 -19.06 7.61 -9.21
N ASN A 16 -18.58 7.05 -8.10
CA ASN A 16 -19.39 6.23 -7.20
C ASN A 16 -20.14 7.05 -6.16
N ARG A 17 -20.03 8.39 -6.19
CA ARG A 17 -20.63 9.31 -5.21
C ARG A 17 -20.38 8.87 -3.77
N VAL A 18 -19.15 8.43 -3.49
CA VAL A 18 -18.80 7.81 -2.20
C VAL A 18 -19.08 8.77 -1.05
N ILE A 19 -18.64 10.03 -1.16
CA ILE A 19 -18.84 11.05 -0.12
C ILE A 19 -20.33 11.28 0.13
N ALA A 20 -21.13 11.55 -0.92
CA ALA A 20 -22.56 11.82 -0.77
C ALA A 20 -23.30 10.63 -0.14
N ARG A 21 -22.93 9.40 -0.52
CA ARG A 21 -23.51 8.18 0.07
C ARG A 21 -23.14 8.05 1.56
N ARG A 22 -21.90 8.31 1.92
CA ARG A 22 -21.44 8.25 3.33
C ARG A 22 -22.12 9.30 4.19
N LEU A 23 -22.29 10.53 3.70
CA LEU A 23 -23.04 11.57 4.40
C LEU A 23 -24.51 11.16 4.62
N SER A 24 -25.15 10.60 3.61
CA SER A 24 -26.54 10.10 3.75
C SER A 24 -26.65 8.92 4.73
N GLU A 25 -25.67 8.00 4.74
CA GLU A 25 -25.61 6.92 5.72
C GLU A 25 -25.44 7.47 7.14
N GLU A 26 -24.61 8.50 7.34
CA GLU A 26 -24.43 9.16 8.63
C GLU A 26 -25.71 9.86 9.11
N GLU A 27 -26.39 10.61 8.24
CA GLU A 27 -27.68 11.24 8.57
C GLU A 27 -28.72 10.20 9.01
N THR A 28 -28.78 9.08 8.30
CA THR A 28 -29.68 7.96 8.63
C THR A 28 -29.34 7.35 9.99
N LEU A 29 -28.06 7.15 10.28
CA LEU A 29 -27.58 6.66 11.57
C LEU A 29 -27.92 7.65 12.71
N ARG A 30 -27.69 8.95 12.51
CA ARG A 30 -28.04 9.99 13.47
C ARG A 30 -29.54 10.02 13.76
N ALA A 31 -30.38 9.92 12.73
CA ALA A 31 -31.84 9.85 12.88
C ALA A 31 -32.26 8.59 13.65
N TRP A 32 -31.63 7.44 13.40
CA TRP A 32 -31.88 6.20 14.12
C TRP A 32 -31.46 6.29 15.61
N ILE A 33 -30.31 6.88 15.92
CA ILE A 33 -29.83 7.11 17.29
C ILE A 33 -30.88 7.92 18.08
N ARG A 34 -31.40 9.01 17.48
CA ARG A 34 -32.43 9.85 18.10
C ARG A 34 -33.72 9.07 18.33
N ALA A 35 -34.21 8.41 17.29
CA ALA A 35 -35.49 7.68 17.34
C ALA A 35 -35.51 6.54 18.37
N ASN A 36 -34.38 5.86 18.53
CA ASN A 36 -34.26 4.72 19.44
C ASN A 36 -33.66 5.11 20.82
N ARG A 37 -33.38 6.39 21.06
CA ARG A 37 -32.72 6.87 22.29
C ARG A 37 -31.48 6.03 22.61
N PHE A 38 -30.71 5.70 21.56
CA PHE A 38 -29.54 4.84 21.73
C PHE A 38 -28.50 5.51 22.65
N PRO A 39 -27.87 4.78 23.59
CA PRO A 39 -27.01 5.37 24.63
C PRO A 39 -25.62 5.77 24.10
N VAL A 40 -25.57 6.36 22.93
CA VAL A 40 -24.38 7.01 22.36
C VAL A 40 -24.76 8.47 22.14
N PRO A 41 -24.09 9.41 22.81
CA PRO A 41 -24.38 10.82 22.62
C PRO A 41 -24.12 11.24 21.17
N GLU A 42 -25.05 11.95 20.51
CA GLU A 42 -24.80 12.61 19.23
C GLU A 42 -23.52 13.46 19.30
N LYS A 43 -23.30 14.09 20.46
CA LYS A 43 -22.09 14.83 20.75
C LYS A 43 -20.79 14.04 20.47
N ALA A 44 -20.78 12.71 20.68
CA ALA A 44 -19.60 11.90 20.39
C ALA A 44 -19.30 11.79 18.88
N LEU A 45 -20.32 11.88 18.03
CA LEU A 45 -20.16 11.94 16.56
C LEU A 45 -19.70 13.34 16.13
N ASP A 46 -20.23 14.39 16.77
CA ASP A 46 -19.82 15.76 16.49
C ASP A 46 -18.37 16.02 16.95
N GLU A 47 -17.97 15.46 18.09
CA GLU A 47 -16.58 15.48 18.53
C GLU A 47 -15.63 14.75 17.59
N LEU A 48 -16.06 13.62 17.00
CA LEU A 48 -15.27 12.90 15.99
C LEU A 48 -15.12 13.73 14.72
N ASN A 49 -16.20 14.32 14.22
CA ASN A 49 -16.16 15.14 13.02
C ASN A 49 -15.30 16.41 13.25
N ALA A 50 -15.48 17.09 14.36
CA ALA A 50 -14.67 18.25 14.71
C ALA A 50 -13.18 17.91 14.85
N HIS A 51 -12.85 16.73 15.41
CA HIS A 51 -11.47 16.26 15.47
C HIS A 51 -10.89 15.99 14.08
N LEU A 52 -11.65 15.32 13.21
CA LEU A 52 -11.22 15.03 11.84
C LEU A 52 -11.08 16.30 10.98
N GLU A 53 -11.95 17.29 11.21
CA GLU A 53 -11.86 18.61 10.54
C GLU A 53 -10.66 19.43 11.04
N ALA A 54 -10.36 19.35 12.35
CA ALA A 54 -9.22 20.02 12.96
C ALA A 54 -7.88 19.34 12.65
N ALA A 55 -7.89 18.01 12.45
CA ALA A 55 -6.75 17.25 11.98
C ALA A 55 -6.54 17.55 10.48
N GLN A 56 -6.29 18.81 10.14
CA GLN A 56 -5.81 19.16 8.83
C GLN A 56 -4.52 18.38 8.62
N PHE A 57 -4.50 17.51 7.61
CA PHE A 57 -3.26 16.95 7.09
C PHE A 57 -2.43 18.14 6.65
N GLU A 58 -1.53 18.57 7.50
CA GLU A 58 -0.56 19.55 7.09
C GLU A 58 0.25 18.89 5.98
N GLU A 59 0.32 19.55 4.84
CA GLU A 59 1.05 19.10 3.67
C GLU A 59 2.51 18.73 4.04
N LEU A 60 3.08 19.49 4.98
CA LEU A 60 4.36 19.18 5.60
C LEU A 60 4.39 17.79 6.28
N ASP A 61 3.36 17.42 7.04
CA ASP A 61 3.29 16.13 7.75
C ASP A 61 3.26 14.97 6.77
N PHE A 62 2.58 15.14 5.64
CA PHE A 62 2.58 14.19 4.55
C PHE A 62 3.97 14.04 3.94
N LEU A 63 4.61 15.17 3.56
CA LEU A 63 5.94 15.15 2.94
C LEU A 63 7.00 14.55 3.86
N LEU A 64 7.01 14.89 5.14
CA LEU A 64 7.93 14.31 6.12
C LEU A 64 7.75 12.79 6.25
N GLY A 65 6.51 12.31 6.31
CA GLY A 65 6.22 10.88 6.36
C GLY A 65 6.64 10.15 5.08
N GLN A 66 6.46 10.77 3.92
CA GLN A 66 6.92 10.23 2.64
C GLN A 66 8.44 10.24 2.52
N MET A 67 9.12 11.26 3.01
CA MET A 67 10.58 11.33 3.03
C MET A 67 11.20 10.22 3.89
N GLU A 68 10.61 9.93 5.07
CA GLU A 68 11.07 8.84 5.93
C GLU A 68 10.89 7.46 5.29
N THR A 69 9.82 7.24 4.52
CA THR A 69 9.50 5.94 3.94
C THR A 69 9.98 5.76 2.51
N GLY A 70 10.17 6.85 1.79
CA GLY A 70 10.51 6.86 0.37
C GLY A 70 12.01 6.88 0.06
N THR A 71 12.88 7.14 1.06
CA THR A 71 14.32 7.17 0.91
C THR A 71 15.00 6.19 1.87
N SER A 72 15.88 5.34 1.37
CA SER A 72 16.55 4.33 2.21
C SER A 72 17.66 4.95 3.05
N ALA A 73 18.48 5.82 2.46
CA ALA A 73 19.64 6.40 3.14
C ALA A 73 19.23 7.43 4.21
N PHE A 74 18.23 8.29 3.93
CA PHE A 74 17.70 9.20 4.94
C PHE A 74 16.98 8.44 6.05
N ALA A 75 16.16 7.43 5.72
CA ALA A 75 15.49 6.59 6.70
C ALA A 75 16.50 5.89 7.64
N ALA A 76 17.60 5.37 7.09
CA ALA A 76 18.67 4.77 7.88
C ALA A 76 19.34 5.80 8.81
N ALA A 77 19.70 6.98 8.28
CA ALA A 77 20.27 8.07 9.07
C ALA A 77 19.32 8.52 10.19
N TYR A 78 18.05 8.71 9.87
CA TYR A 78 17.03 9.09 10.85
C TYR A 78 16.83 8.03 11.93
N LEU A 79 16.76 6.75 11.54
CA LEU A 79 16.66 5.64 12.51
C LEU A 79 17.84 5.64 13.48
N LEU A 80 19.06 5.83 12.97
CA LEU A 80 20.28 5.89 13.80
C LEU A 80 20.22 7.05 14.79
N VAL A 81 19.84 8.25 14.34
CA VAL A 81 19.70 9.43 15.19
C VAL A 81 18.64 9.22 16.26
N LYS A 82 17.46 8.72 15.86
CA LYS A 82 16.36 8.45 16.75
C LYS A 82 16.70 7.36 17.78
N TRP A 83 17.31 6.26 17.33
CA TRP A 83 17.74 5.19 18.23
C TRP A 83 18.75 5.69 19.26
N ALA A 84 19.73 6.50 18.88
CA ALA A 84 20.69 7.08 19.81
C ALA A 84 19.99 7.99 20.84
N HIS A 85 19.03 8.82 20.42
CA HIS A 85 18.23 9.65 21.29
C HIS A 85 17.38 8.81 22.26
N GLU A 86 16.58 7.87 21.79
CA GLU A 86 15.74 7.01 22.61
C GLU A 86 16.57 6.22 23.64
N ARG A 87 17.72 5.70 23.21
CA ARG A 87 18.63 4.95 24.06
C ARG A 87 19.26 5.80 25.18
N SER A 88 19.34 7.10 25.02
CA SER A 88 19.76 8.02 26.09
C SER A 88 18.73 8.17 27.21
N LEU A 89 17.48 7.76 26.97
CA LEU A 89 16.38 7.78 27.92
C LEU A 89 16.29 6.47 28.71
N PRO A 90 15.78 6.49 29.96
CA PRO A 90 15.37 5.27 30.64
C PRO A 90 14.39 4.46 29.81
N ASP A 91 14.52 3.15 29.75
CA ASP A 91 13.73 2.26 28.88
C ASP A 91 12.20 2.46 29.00
N SER A 92 11.73 2.75 30.22
CA SER A 92 10.32 3.04 30.51
C SER A 92 9.80 4.39 29.95
N ARG A 93 10.70 5.27 29.53
CA ARG A 93 10.36 6.59 28.93
C ARG A 93 10.54 6.62 27.42
N ARG A 94 11.12 5.56 26.84
CA ARG A 94 11.29 5.43 25.40
C ARG A 94 9.96 5.26 24.71
N MET A 95 9.87 5.75 23.49
CA MET A 95 8.69 5.57 22.65
C MET A 95 8.38 4.08 22.43
N PRO A 96 7.11 3.69 22.26
CA PRO A 96 6.74 2.32 21.86
C PRO A 96 7.49 1.91 20.59
N GLY A 97 8.08 0.70 20.58
CA GLY A 97 8.89 0.20 19.48
C GLY A 97 10.36 0.64 19.50
N TRP A 98 10.80 1.42 20.52
CA TRP A 98 12.18 1.89 20.69
C TRP A 98 12.82 1.43 22.01
N GLN A 99 12.20 0.47 22.67
CA GLN A 99 12.67 -0.09 23.94
C GLN A 99 13.83 -1.08 23.69
N GLU A 100 14.55 -1.45 24.73
CA GLU A 100 15.70 -2.37 24.59
C GLU A 100 15.28 -3.73 23.97
N ARG A 101 14.07 -4.19 24.27
CA ARG A 101 13.50 -5.40 23.65
C ARG A 101 13.34 -5.31 22.14
N ASP A 102 13.20 -4.08 21.58
CA ASP A 102 12.96 -3.84 20.15
C ASP A 102 14.27 -3.70 19.36
N ARG A 103 15.41 -3.64 20.06
CA ARG A 103 16.75 -3.42 19.49
C ARG A 103 17.07 -4.32 18.31
N ALA A 104 16.80 -5.62 18.44
CA ALA A 104 17.08 -6.58 17.36
C ALA A 104 16.20 -6.32 16.13
N GLY A 105 14.94 -5.96 16.32
CA GLY A 105 14.02 -5.58 15.25
C GLY A 105 14.44 -4.28 14.55
N LEU A 106 14.89 -3.27 15.30
CA LEU A 106 15.41 -2.02 14.74
C LEU A 106 16.67 -2.24 13.90
N LEU A 107 17.59 -3.08 14.37
CA LEU A 107 18.77 -3.44 13.60
C LEU A 107 18.42 -4.22 12.34
N SER A 108 17.47 -5.14 12.43
CA SER A 108 16.95 -5.86 11.25
C SER A 108 16.30 -4.91 10.25
N LYS A 109 15.49 -3.95 10.71
CA LYS A 109 14.89 -2.91 9.86
C LYS A 109 15.95 -2.06 9.17
N LEU A 110 16.98 -1.66 9.90
CA LEU A 110 18.13 -0.89 9.37
C LEU A 110 18.84 -1.63 8.23
N ASN A 111 18.97 -2.95 8.34
CA ASN A 111 19.67 -3.79 7.36
C ASN A 111 18.77 -4.23 6.20
N ALA A 112 17.45 -4.19 6.35
CA ALA A 112 16.52 -4.63 5.30
C ALA A 112 16.57 -3.73 4.05
N GLY A 113 16.95 -2.47 4.17
CA GLY A 113 17.11 -1.54 3.06
C GLY A 113 18.19 -1.89 2.04
N ASP A 114 19.15 -2.76 2.40
CA ASP A 114 20.28 -3.09 1.53
C ASP A 114 19.89 -3.81 0.24
N LEU A 115 18.82 -4.59 0.28
CA LEU A 115 18.37 -5.40 -0.87
C LEU A 115 17.83 -4.57 -2.03
N SER A 116 17.33 -3.38 -1.77
CA SER A 116 16.69 -2.51 -2.76
C SER A 116 17.38 -1.16 -2.92
N TYR A 117 18.46 -0.89 -2.16
CA TYR A 117 19.13 0.40 -2.20
C TYR A 117 19.88 0.63 -3.51
N HIS A 118 19.59 1.76 -4.13
CA HIS A 118 20.31 2.26 -5.29
C HIS A 118 20.56 3.76 -5.11
N ALA A 119 21.82 4.14 -4.87
CA ALA A 119 22.20 5.49 -4.46
C ALA A 119 21.68 6.60 -5.40
N ALA A 120 21.75 6.40 -6.71
CA ALA A 120 21.29 7.41 -7.67
C ALA A 120 19.77 7.60 -7.62
N SER A 121 18.99 6.52 -7.48
CA SER A 121 17.53 6.60 -7.34
C SER A 121 17.12 7.24 -6.02
N ASP A 122 17.78 6.85 -4.93
CA ASP A 122 17.51 7.35 -3.59
C ASP A 122 17.80 8.86 -3.49
N ARG A 123 18.96 9.30 -4.10
CA ARG A 123 19.31 10.72 -4.24
C ARG A 123 18.24 11.51 -5.00
N MET A 124 17.75 10.95 -6.13
CA MET A 124 16.71 11.60 -6.94
C MET A 124 15.40 11.73 -6.17
N VAL A 125 15.01 10.73 -5.41
CA VAL A 125 13.80 10.77 -4.57
C VAL A 125 13.95 11.79 -3.45
N LEU A 126 15.12 11.88 -2.77
CA LEU A 126 15.35 12.91 -1.76
C LEU A 126 15.33 14.32 -2.37
N ALA A 127 15.92 14.50 -3.57
CA ALA A 127 15.86 15.77 -4.29
C ALA A 127 14.40 16.19 -4.57
N MET A 128 13.57 15.26 -5.05
CA MET A 128 12.15 15.52 -5.30
C MET A 128 11.43 15.99 -4.03
N PHE A 129 11.66 15.37 -2.87
CA PHE A 129 11.05 15.82 -1.62
C PHE A 129 11.52 17.21 -1.19
N LEU A 130 12.78 17.55 -1.43
CA LEU A 130 13.30 18.89 -1.15
C LEU A 130 12.68 19.95 -2.07
N ASP A 131 12.43 19.61 -3.34
CA ASP A 131 11.76 20.50 -4.31
C ASP A 131 10.28 20.70 -3.96
N GLU A 132 9.58 19.66 -3.48
CA GLU A 132 8.21 19.77 -2.97
C GLU A 132 8.15 20.67 -1.72
N LEU A 133 9.13 20.55 -0.81
CA LEU A 133 9.25 21.43 0.36
C LEU A 133 9.45 22.91 -0.03
N ASP A 134 10.14 23.19 -1.15
CA ASP A 134 10.26 24.55 -1.68
C ASP A 134 8.92 25.14 -2.09
N SER A 135 7.99 24.29 -2.52
CA SER A 135 6.66 24.68 -3.03
C SER A 135 5.64 24.92 -1.91
N LEU A 136 5.93 24.50 -0.67
CA LEU A 136 5.03 24.72 0.46
C LEU A 136 4.85 26.19 0.80
N ASP A 137 3.71 26.52 1.42
CA ASP A 137 3.49 27.82 2.02
C ASP A 137 4.60 28.14 3.04
N PRO A 138 5.25 29.31 2.96
CA PRO A 138 6.28 29.72 3.93
C PRO A 138 5.86 29.60 5.40
N ALA A 139 4.56 29.73 5.68
CA ALA A 139 4.03 29.65 7.03
C ALA A 139 4.09 28.25 7.66
N ILE A 140 4.11 27.19 6.83
CA ILE A 140 4.14 25.79 7.29
C ILE A 140 5.52 25.15 7.14
N ARG A 141 6.46 25.82 6.45
CA ARG A 141 7.83 25.31 6.32
C ARG A 141 8.57 25.35 7.66
N PRO A 142 9.41 24.35 7.97
CA PRO A 142 10.26 24.43 9.14
C PRO A 142 11.21 25.63 9.06
N ALA A 143 11.37 26.37 10.15
CA ALA A 143 12.17 27.61 10.20
C ALA A 143 13.66 27.42 9.80
N PHE A 144 14.19 26.21 9.94
CA PHE A 144 15.56 25.86 9.54
C PHE A 144 15.70 25.51 8.06
N PHE A 145 14.59 25.27 7.36
CA PHE A 145 14.63 24.89 5.95
C PHE A 145 14.76 26.14 5.08
N VAL A 146 15.81 26.17 4.30
CA VAL A 146 16.09 27.25 3.33
C VAL A 146 15.70 26.76 1.94
N PRO A 147 14.63 27.33 1.32
CA PRO A 147 14.22 26.92 0.00
C PRO A 147 15.25 27.34 -1.07
N ALA A 148 15.38 26.50 -2.10
CA ALA A 148 16.23 26.78 -3.26
C ALA A 148 15.45 27.62 -4.29
N VAL A 149 15.45 28.93 -4.10
CA VAL A 149 14.65 29.87 -4.92
C VAL A 149 15.36 30.22 -6.23
N THR A 150 16.69 30.41 -6.16
CA THR A 150 17.50 30.79 -7.33
C THR A 150 18.15 29.57 -8.00
N GLU A 151 18.62 29.74 -9.24
CA GLU A 151 19.39 28.70 -9.92
C GLU A 151 20.69 28.36 -9.17
N GLU A 152 21.28 29.34 -8.50
CA GLU A 152 22.48 29.12 -7.68
C GLU A 152 22.16 28.26 -6.44
N ASP A 153 21.01 28.47 -5.78
CA ASP A 153 20.59 27.68 -4.63
C ASP A 153 20.31 26.24 -5.04
N ARG A 154 19.65 26.03 -6.19
CA ARG A 154 19.40 24.68 -6.75
C ARG A 154 20.70 23.96 -7.08
N ARG A 155 21.66 24.67 -7.68
CA ARG A 155 22.97 24.12 -7.97
C ARG A 155 23.72 23.71 -6.69
N LYS A 156 23.71 24.56 -5.66
CA LYS A 156 24.33 24.26 -4.35
C LYS A 156 23.68 23.04 -3.68
N ARG A 157 22.35 22.92 -3.78
CA ARG A 157 21.60 21.76 -3.29
C ARG A 157 22.00 20.48 -4.02
N GLU A 158 22.07 20.53 -5.34
CA GLU A 158 22.49 19.38 -6.14
C GLU A 158 23.94 18.96 -5.83
N GLU A 159 24.86 19.91 -5.70
CA GLU A 159 26.24 19.66 -5.28
C GLU A 159 26.31 19.01 -3.88
N TRP A 160 25.45 19.47 -2.96
CA TRP A 160 25.35 18.89 -1.64
C TRP A 160 24.79 17.46 -1.69
N LEU A 161 23.73 17.22 -2.44
CA LEU A 161 23.13 15.90 -2.63
C LEU A 161 24.17 14.92 -3.23
N GLU A 162 24.88 15.34 -4.25
CA GLU A 162 25.93 14.53 -4.86
C GLU A 162 27.04 14.20 -3.85
N LEU A 163 27.50 15.19 -3.10
CA LEU A 163 28.50 14.99 -2.05
C LEU A 163 27.96 14.04 -0.97
N ALA A 164 26.74 14.26 -0.48
CA ALA A 164 26.11 13.49 0.58
C ALA A 164 26.03 12.00 0.21
N PHE A 165 25.49 11.68 -0.96
CA PHE A 165 25.34 10.30 -1.40
C PHE A 165 26.65 9.61 -1.79
N ARG A 166 27.69 10.38 -2.13
CA ARG A 166 29.03 9.86 -2.40
C ARG A 166 29.82 9.57 -1.13
N THR A 167 29.59 10.33 -0.05
CA THR A 167 30.43 10.27 1.16
C THR A 167 29.73 9.67 2.37
N THR A 168 28.39 9.51 2.32
CA THR A 168 27.66 8.90 3.44
C THR A 168 28.09 7.46 3.66
N THR A 169 28.14 7.09 4.91
CA THR A 169 28.46 5.73 5.37
C THR A 169 27.24 5.00 5.96
N VAL A 170 26.06 5.65 5.99
CA VAL A 170 24.84 5.06 6.60
C VAL A 170 24.37 3.80 5.86
N MET A 171 24.75 3.63 4.60
CA MET A 171 24.44 2.43 3.81
C MET A 171 25.58 1.40 3.77
N ASP A 172 26.72 1.67 4.40
CA ASP A 172 27.78 0.70 4.62
C ASP A 172 27.45 -0.16 5.86
N PRO A 173 27.29 -1.49 5.73
CA PRO A 173 26.92 -2.36 6.85
C PRO A 173 27.87 -2.28 8.04
N ALA A 174 29.19 -2.19 7.82
CA ALA A 174 30.18 -2.11 8.89
C ALA A 174 30.11 -0.77 9.64
N ALA A 175 29.97 0.34 8.92
CA ALA A 175 29.83 1.67 9.50
C ALA A 175 28.49 1.80 10.26
N ARG A 176 27.40 1.26 9.73
CA ARG A 176 26.07 1.28 10.37
C ARG A 176 26.06 0.59 11.73
N GLU A 177 26.74 -0.53 11.89
CA GLU A 177 26.80 -1.23 13.18
C GLU A 177 27.48 -0.36 14.24
N ALA A 178 28.56 0.33 13.88
CA ALA A 178 29.22 1.29 14.75
C ALA A 178 28.31 2.49 15.08
N LEU A 179 27.64 3.07 14.07
CA LEU A 179 26.70 4.18 14.23
C LEU A 179 25.47 3.78 15.08
N PHE A 180 24.98 2.55 14.94
CA PHE A 180 23.88 2.01 15.75
C PHE A 180 24.24 1.93 17.24
N SER A 181 25.51 1.83 17.55
CA SER A 181 26.06 1.83 18.91
C SER A 181 26.49 3.22 19.42
N ALA A 182 26.49 4.24 18.56
CA ALA A 182 26.90 5.60 18.87
C ALA A 182 25.95 6.32 19.81
N THR A 183 26.48 7.24 20.64
CA THR A 183 25.66 8.14 21.47
C THR A 183 25.19 9.36 20.67
N PRO A 184 24.20 10.14 21.17
CA PRO A 184 23.78 11.38 20.53
C PRO A 184 24.93 12.35 20.28
N GLU A 185 25.86 12.47 21.25
CA GLU A 185 27.02 13.36 21.18
C GLU A 185 27.99 12.93 20.06
N VAL A 186 28.19 11.62 19.87
CA VAL A 186 29.03 11.07 18.80
C VAL A 186 28.39 11.36 17.45
N LEU A 187 27.08 11.15 17.31
CA LEU A 187 26.37 11.46 16.05
C LEU A 187 26.36 12.96 15.74
N ALA A 188 26.23 13.82 16.76
CA ALA A 188 26.28 15.27 16.59
C ALA A 188 27.64 15.76 16.04
N GLN A 189 28.72 15.01 16.30
CA GLN A 189 30.08 15.31 15.79
C GLN A 189 30.41 14.55 14.50
N SER A 190 29.48 13.78 13.96
CA SER A 190 29.68 13.02 12.72
C SER A 190 29.91 13.96 11.55
N ALA A 191 30.89 13.64 10.70
CA ALA A 191 31.11 14.33 9.43
C ALA A 191 30.20 13.79 8.30
N ASP A 192 29.39 12.76 8.56
CA ASP A 192 28.47 12.17 7.57
C ASP A 192 27.34 13.16 7.25
N PRO A 193 27.20 13.60 5.98
CA PRO A 193 26.21 14.61 5.61
C PRO A 193 24.76 14.18 5.85
N LEU A 194 24.42 12.87 5.69
CA LEU A 194 23.06 12.39 5.92
C LEU A 194 22.75 12.25 7.40
N ILE A 195 23.73 11.94 8.26
CA ILE A 195 23.55 12.02 9.72
C ILE A 195 23.29 13.46 10.15
N GLN A 196 24.05 14.44 9.64
CA GLN A 196 23.83 15.85 9.94
C GLN A 196 22.47 16.33 9.42
N PHE A 197 22.06 15.89 8.24
CA PHE A 197 20.74 16.17 7.70
C PHE A 197 19.63 15.57 8.57
N ALA A 198 19.78 14.32 9.00
CA ALA A 198 18.81 13.68 9.89
C ALA A 198 18.71 14.39 11.25
N LEU A 199 19.84 14.85 11.82
CA LEU A 199 19.86 15.64 13.06
C LEU A 199 19.13 16.98 12.89
N LEU A 200 19.25 17.63 11.76
CA LEU A 200 18.56 18.88 11.44
C LEU A 200 17.03 18.69 11.39
N TRP A 201 16.58 17.59 10.81
CA TRP A 201 15.16 17.25 10.68
C TRP A 201 14.56 16.60 11.92
N PHE A 202 15.37 16.09 12.82
CA PHE A 202 14.95 15.30 13.96
C PHE A 202 13.87 15.98 14.83
N PRO A 203 13.94 17.29 15.20
CA PRO A 203 12.91 17.93 15.99
C PRO A 203 11.54 17.98 15.29
N ALA A 204 11.53 18.25 13.97
CA ALA A 204 10.30 18.29 13.18
C ALA A 204 9.67 16.90 13.07
N MET A 205 10.48 15.87 12.86
CA MET A 205 10.03 14.47 12.79
C MET A 205 9.49 13.98 14.15
N GLN A 206 10.11 14.36 15.26
CA GLN A 206 9.59 14.04 16.59
C GLN A 206 8.26 14.74 16.87
N ASP A 207 8.11 15.99 16.45
CA ASP A 207 6.83 16.71 16.61
C ASP A 207 5.72 16.07 15.79
N LEU A 208 6.00 15.69 14.56
CA LEU A 208 5.09 14.91 13.70
C LEU A 208 4.65 13.60 14.38
N GLU A 209 5.59 12.82 14.89
CA GLU A 209 5.27 11.56 15.56
C GLU A 209 4.43 11.78 16.82
N ARG A 210 4.75 12.79 17.62
CA ARG A 210 3.96 13.15 18.81
C ARG A 210 2.53 13.53 18.45
N ARG A 211 2.31 14.32 17.39
CA ARG A 211 0.99 14.69 16.90
C ARG A 211 0.23 13.45 16.43
N ARG A 212 0.84 12.58 15.63
CA ARG A 212 0.23 11.32 15.18
C ARG A 212 -0.23 10.43 16.32
N LEU A 213 0.58 10.28 17.37
CA LEU A 213 0.18 9.50 18.55
C LEU A 213 -1.00 10.12 19.31
N LEU A 214 -1.06 11.44 19.43
CA LEU A 214 -2.19 12.13 20.04
C LEU A 214 -3.46 11.94 19.22
N ASP A 215 -3.37 12.05 17.89
CA ASP A 215 -4.48 11.82 16.97
C ASP A 215 -4.97 10.39 17.00
N GLU A 216 -4.07 9.41 16.96
CA GLU A 216 -4.42 7.98 17.09
C GLU A 216 -5.14 7.72 18.42
N GLY A 217 -4.64 8.25 19.52
CA GLY A 217 -5.28 8.14 20.85
C GLY A 217 -6.66 8.77 20.89
N ALA A 218 -6.83 9.95 20.28
CA ALA A 218 -8.12 10.62 20.16
C ALA A 218 -9.09 9.82 19.28
N LEU A 219 -8.65 9.34 18.13
CA LEU A 219 -9.45 8.53 17.22
C LEU A 219 -9.89 7.20 17.84
N LEU A 220 -9.02 6.51 18.57
CA LEU A 220 -9.38 5.28 19.30
C LEU A 220 -10.52 5.53 20.29
N ARG A 221 -10.47 6.65 21.03
CA ARG A 221 -11.52 7.06 21.97
C ARG A 221 -12.82 7.43 21.25
N LEU A 222 -12.74 8.23 20.20
CA LEU A 222 -13.90 8.81 19.51
C LEU A 222 -14.59 7.82 18.58
N ARG A 223 -13.87 6.90 17.93
CA ARG A 223 -14.44 5.88 17.05
C ARG A 223 -15.26 4.83 17.78
N ARG A 224 -14.97 4.55 19.05
CA ARG A 224 -15.66 3.50 19.80
C ARG A 224 -17.17 3.72 19.95
N PRO A 225 -17.69 4.92 20.34
CA PRO A 225 -19.14 5.19 20.34
C PRO A 225 -19.77 5.04 18.95
N TRP A 226 -19.10 5.54 17.93
CA TRP A 226 -19.52 5.44 16.53
C TRP A 226 -19.70 3.97 16.10
N MET A 227 -18.69 3.15 16.34
CA MET A 227 -18.77 1.72 16.02
C MET A 227 -19.92 1.02 16.75
N LYS A 228 -20.12 1.28 18.01
CA LYS A 228 -21.26 0.71 18.77
C LYS A 228 -22.62 1.09 18.18
N ALA A 229 -22.80 2.36 17.83
CA ALA A 229 -24.03 2.84 17.20
C ALA A 229 -24.26 2.18 15.85
N THR A 230 -23.22 2.11 15.00
CA THR A 230 -23.28 1.53 13.68
C THR A 230 -23.60 0.02 13.72
N MET A 231 -22.98 -0.71 14.64
CA MET A 231 -23.26 -2.15 14.84
C MET A 231 -24.69 -2.38 15.26
N ALA A 232 -25.21 -1.58 16.20
CA ALA A 232 -26.60 -1.68 16.65
C ALA A 232 -27.59 -1.31 15.54
N PHE A 233 -27.30 -0.25 14.79
CA PHE A 233 -28.11 0.20 13.66
C PHE A 233 -28.23 -0.86 12.56
N ARG A 234 -27.11 -1.48 12.20
CA ARG A 234 -27.08 -2.50 11.14
C ARG A 234 -27.53 -3.88 11.61
N GLY A 235 -27.69 -4.10 12.91
CA GLY A 235 -28.11 -5.39 13.48
C GLY A 235 -27.16 -6.55 13.22
N ARG A 236 -25.90 -6.26 12.88
CA ARG A 236 -24.89 -7.27 12.59
C ARG A 236 -23.49 -6.79 12.97
N GLN A 237 -22.60 -7.73 13.23
CA GLN A 237 -21.18 -7.44 13.37
C GLN A 237 -20.57 -7.10 12.01
N PHE A 238 -19.57 -6.24 12.02
CA PHE A 238 -18.70 -6.00 10.86
C PHE A 238 -17.47 -6.87 10.97
N TYR A 239 -16.90 -7.22 9.84
CA TYR A 239 -15.54 -7.67 9.82
C TYR A 239 -14.60 -6.48 10.12
N PRO A 240 -13.54 -6.68 10.91
CA PRO A 240 -12.57 -5.62 11.21
C PRO A 240 -11.71 -5.33 9.98
N ASP A 241 -11.01 -4.19 10.00
CA ASP A 241 -9.95 -3.92 9.05
C ASP A 241 -8.80 -4.94 9.15
N ALA A 242 -7.95 -5.00 8.11
CA ALA A 242 -6.82 -5.92 8.08
C ALA A 242 -5.88 -5.66 9.26
N ASN A 243 -5.58 -6.73 10.01
CA ASN A 243 -4.79 -6.70 11.24
C ASN A 243 -3.82 -7.88 11.32
N ALA A 244 -3.36 -8.40 10.18
CA ALA A 244 -2.51 -9.58 10.04
C ALA A 244 -3.11 -10.90 10.57
N SER A 245 -4.43 -10.96 10.83
CA SER A 245 -5.12 -12.20 11.13
C SER A 245 -5.72 -12.85 9.89
N PRO A 246 -5.86 -14.21 9.85
CA PRO A 246 -6.51 -14.90 8.75
C PRO A 246 -7.95 -14.41 8.54
N ARG A 247 -8.34 -14.24 7.28
CA ARG A 247 -9.68 -13.82 6.86
C ARG A 247 -10.18 -14.70 5.76
N VAL A 248 -11.49 -14.86 5.72
CA VAL A 248 -12.18 -15.57 4.65
C VAL A 248 -13.27 -14.63 4.09
N SER A 249 -13.20 -14.37 2.79
CA SER A 249 -14.24 -13.64 2.05
C SER A 249 -15.05 -14.65 1.23
N PHE A 250 -16.37 -14.54 1.28
CA PHE A 250 -17.27 -15.36 0.47
C PHE A 250 -17.79 -14.53 -0.70
N ALA A 251 -17.78 -15.12 -1.89
CA ALA A 251 -18.14 -14.41 -3.11
C ALA A 251 -18.75 -15.36 -4.14
N THR A 252 -19.33 -14.77 -5.17
CA THR A 252 -19.83 -15.45 -6.34
C THR A 252 -19.05 -14.97 -7.57
N VAL A 253 -18.69 -15.88 -8.45
CA VAL A 253 -18.14 -15.56 -9.78
C VAL A 253 -19.23 -14.89 -10.59
N THR A 254 -19.06 -13.63 -10.95
CA THR A 254 -20.07 -12.85 -11.68
C THR A 254 -19.44 -11.68 -12.42
N GLY A 255 -20.02 -11.36 -13.58
CA GLY A 255 -19.72 -10.15 -14.33
C GLY A 255 -20.34 -8.89 -13.72
N TYR A 256 -20.28 -7.79 -14.45
CA TYR A 256 -20.89 -6.52 -14.04
C TYR A 256 -21.08 -5.58 -15.25
N SER A 257 -21.89 -4.54 -15.05
CA SER A 257 -22.03 -3.44 -16.01
C SER A 257 -21.25 -2.23 -15.53
N PRO A 258 -20.14 -1.84 -16.19
CA PRO A 258 -19.40 -0.63 -15.86
C PRO A 258 -20.18 0.64 -16.19
N GLU A 259 -20.99 0.58 -17.26
CA GLU A 259 -21.81 1.68 -17.77
C GLU A 259 -23.06 1.14 -18.47
N ASP A 260 -24.00 2.01 -18.80
CA ASP A 260 -25.20 1.64 -19.52
C ASP A 260 -24.88 1.03 -20.90
N GLY A 261 -25.57 -0.07 -21.22
CA GLY A 261 -25.37 -0.78 -22.50
C GLY A 261 -24.13 -1.68 -22.55
N THR A 262 -23.28 -1.73 -21.52
CA THR A 262 -22.06 -2.56 -21.49
C THR A 262 -22.15 -3.63 -20.41
N TRP A 263 -21.75 -4.86 -20.77
CA TRP A 263 -21.64 -5.97 -19.83
C TRP A 263 -20.27 -6.64 -19.94
N HIS A 264 -19.53 -6.69 -18.84
CA HIS A 264 -18.29 -7.47 -18.74
C HIS A 264 -18.62 -8.87 -18.24
N VAL A 265 -18.33 -9.87 -19.09
CA VAL A 265 -18.46 -11.28 -18.73
C VAL A 265 -17.46 -11.67 -17.63
N PRO A 266 -17.78 -12.67 -16.79
CA PRO A 266 -16.92 -13.00 -15.65
C PRO A 266 -15.59 -13.66 -16.03
N PHE A 267 -15.38 -14.16 -17.23
CA PHE A 267 -14.16 -14.83 -17.64
C PHE A 267 -13.48 -14.13 -18.81
N THR A 268 -12.15 -14.14 -18.81
CA THR A 268 -11.31 -13.86 -19.98
C THR A 268 -10.58 -15.14 -20.38
N THR A 269 -10.19 -15.24 -21.64
CA THR A 269 -9.64 -16.47 -22.21
C THR A 269 -8.32 -16.21 -22.93
N LEU A 270 -7.59 -17.29 -23.25
CA LEU A 270 -6.35 -17.26 -24.02
C LEU A 270 -6.52 -16.54 -25.36
N ARG A 271 -7.57 -16.84 -26.10
CA ARG A 271 -7.93 -16.17 -27.36
C ARG A 271 -8.11 -14.66 -27.18
N GLY A 272 -8.79 -14.25 -26.10
CA GLY A 272 -8.96 -12.84 -25.76
C GLY A 272 -7.65 -12.14 -25.41
N MET A 273 -6.71 -12.85 -24.75
CA MET A 273 -5.38 -12.35 -24.44
C MET A 273 -4.53 -12.18 -25.71
N LEU A 274 -4.55 -13.17 -26.61
CA LEU A 274 -3.88 -13.10 -27.92
C LEU A 274 -4.41 -11.94 -28.77
N ALA A 275 -5.72 -11.72 -28.79
CA ALA A 275 -6.34 -10.62 -29.54
C ALA A 275 -5.87 -9.23 -29.09
N LYS A 276 -5.38 -9.09 -27.86
CA LYS A 276 -4.81 -7.85 -27.33
C LYS A 276 -3.33 -7.66 -27.66
N HIS A 277 -2.63 -8.70 -28.08
CA HIS A 277 -1.20 -8.63 -28.38
C HIS A 277 -0.92 -7.65 -29.51
N ARG A 278 0.05 -6.75 -29.34
CA ARG A 278 0.45 -5.71 -30.32
C ARG A 278 1.96 -5.67 -30.57
N GLY A 279 2.73 -6.59 -30.00
CA GLY A 279 4.20 -6.65 -30.13
C GLY A 279 4.92 -5.45 -29.52
N LYS A 280 4.30 -4.72 -28.63
CA LYS A 280 4.89 -3.59 -27.87
C LYS A 280 4.21 -3.39 -26.53
N PRO A 281 4.94 -2.90 -25.50
CA PRO A 281 4.36 -2.60 -24.20
C PRO A 281 3.15 -1.64 -24.28
N PRO A 282 2.15 -1.78 -23.40
CA PRO A 282 2.02 -2.83 -22.39
C PRO A 282 1.36 -4.14 -22.89
N PHE A 283 1.11 -4.26 -24.20
CA PHE A 283 0.40 -5.38 -24.82
C PHE A 283 1.37 -6.25 -25.63
N GLU A 284 2.46 -6.66 -25.00
CA GLU A 284 3.46 -7.55 -25.56
C GLU A 284 3.43 -8.89 -24.82
N LEU A 285 3.35 -9.99 -25.56
CA LEU A 285 3.46 -11.33 -25.02
C LEU A 285 4.83 -11.91 -25.37
N PRO A 286 5.47 -12.66 -24.45
CA PRO A 286 6.73 -13.35 -24.72
C PRO A 286 6.62 -14.32 -25.90
N ALA A 287 7.70 -14.49 -26.68
CA ALA A 287 7.71 -15.35 -27.84
C ALA A 287 7.31 -16.81 -27.50
N ALA A 288 7.86 -17.37 -26.42
CA ALA A 288 7.52 -18.72 -25.97
C ALA A 288 6.02 -18.87 -25.63
N PHE A 289 5.39 -17.81 -25.11
CA PHE A 289 3.95 -17.80 -24.84
C PHE A 289 3.15 -17.84 -26.16
N LEU A 290 3.57 -17.03 -27.14
CA LEU A 290 2.92 -17.01 -28.47
C LEU A 290 3.05 -18.34 -29.20
N GLU A 291 4.23 -18.96 -29.15
CA GLU A 291 4.47 -20.29 -29.73
C GLU A 291 3.59 -21.36 -29.07
N ALA A 292 3.52 -21.38 -27.76
CA ALA A 292 2.66 -22.31 -27.02
C ALA A 292 1.18 -22.10 -27.33
N ALA A 293 0.75 -20.86 -27.47
CA ALA A 293 -0.64 -20.50 -27.74
C ALA A 293 -1.10 -20.76 -29.18
N GLN A 294 -0.18 -21.01 -30.12
CA GLN A 294 -0.47 -21.38 -31.50
C GLN A 294 -0.75 -22.89 -31.69
N GLN A 295 -0.55 -23.70 -30.66
CA GLN A 295 -0.89 -25.10 -30.70
C GLN A 295 -2.41 -25.29 -30.67
N ASP A 296 -2.90 -26.26 -31.43
CA ASP A 296 -4.34 -26.54 -31.54
C ASP A 296 -4.92 -27.25 -30.32
N ASP A 297 -4.09 -27.94 -29.53
CA ASP A 297 -4.50 -28.72 -28.35
C ASP A 297 -3.98 -28.09 -27.08
N HIS A 298 -4.91 -27.53 -26.31
CA HIS A 298 -4.66 -26.96 -25.00
C HIS A 298 -5.16 -27.83 -23.83
N ASP A 299 -5.67 -29.03 -24.11
CA ASP A 299 -6.12 -29.95 -23.07
C ASP A 299 -4.96 -30.42 -22.17
N PRO A 300 -5.20 -30.64 -20.89
CA PRO A 300 -6.51 -30.67 -20.18
C PRO A 300 -6.96 -29.31 -19.60
N TRP A 301 -6.38 -28.21 -20.03
CA TRP A 301 -6.57 -26.88 -19.44
C TRP A 301 -7.76 -26.09 -20.01
N THR A 302 -8.33 -26.58 -21.11
CA THR A 302 -9.51 -26.01 -21.77
C THR A 302 -10.75 -26.16 -20.88
N ASP A 303 -11.50 -25.07 -20.72
CA ASP A 303 -12.84 -25.13 -20.12
C ASP A 303 -13.87 -25.51 -21.19
N PRO A 304 -14.68 -26.56 -20.96
CA PRO A 304 -15.61 -27.04 -21.97
C PRO A 304 -16.77 -26.07 -22.28
N HIS A 305 -17.09 -25.12 -21.39
CA HIS A 305 -18.15 -24.13 -21.61
C HIS A 305 -17.62 -22.87 -22.29
N LEU A 306 -16.34 -22.54 -22.07
CA LEU A 306 -15.68 -21.40 -22.71
C LEU A 306 -15.03 -21.80 -24.03
N GLU A 307 -14.85 -23.10 -24.25
CA GLU A 307 -14.13 -23.68 -25.40
C GLU A 307 -12.73 -23.05 -25.58
N ASP A 308 -12.07 -22.76 -24.43
CA ASP A 308 -10.78 -22.06 -24.41
C ASP A 308 -10.13 -22.21 -23.03
N VAL A 309 -8.86 -21.84 -22.90
CA VAL A 309 -8.17 -21.76 -21.60
C VAL A 309 -8.60 -20.48 -20.89
N PRO A 310 -9.25 -20.56 -19.72
CA PRO A 310 -9.60 -19.36 -18.97
C PRO A 310 -8.34 -18.73 -18.37
N ILE A 311 -8.19 -17.43 -18.53
CA ILE A 311 -7.04 -16.67 -18.00
C ILE A 311 -7.38 -16.04 -16.66
N ASN A 312 -8.45 -15.26 -16.61
CA ASN A 312 -8.90 -14.60 -15.39
C ASN A 312 -10.40 -14.79 -15.20
N PHE A 313 -10.83 -14.68 -13.95
CA PHE A 313 -12.25 -14.57 -13.63
C PHE A 313 -12.52 -13.45 -12.62
N LEU A 314 -13.78 -12.98 -12.61
CA LEU A 314 -14.25 -11.92 -11.73
C LEU A 314 -15.10 -12.49 -10.60
N SER A 315 -15.00 -11.92 -9.42
CA SER A 315 -15.92 -12.19 -8.32
C SER A 315 -16.37 -10.90 -7.62
N ASN A 316 -17.48 -10.97 -6.89
CA ASN A 316 -18.00 -9.88 -6.08
C ASN A 316 -17.47 -9.89 -4.64
N ALA A 317 -16.28 -10.46 -4.41
CA ALA A 317 -15.65 -10.40 -3.09
C ALA A 317 -15.33 -8.96 -2.70
N ASP A 318 -15.48 -8.66 -1.41
CA ASP A 318 -14.97 -7.42 -0.82
C ASP A 318 -13.53 -7.65 -0.36
N THR A 319 -12.58 -7.01 -1.05
CA THR A 319 -11.14 -7.15 -0.81
C THR A 319 -10.46 -5.79 -0.77
N THR A 320 -9.30 -5.76 -0.16
CA THR A 320 -8.45 -4.56 -0.04
C THR A 320 -6.98 -4.91 -0.32
N GLY A 321 -6.08 -3.96 -0.23
CA GLY A 321 -4.65 -4.20 -0.28
C GLY A 321 -4.23 -5.28 0.74
N GLY A 322 -3.32 -6.18 0.34
CA GLY A 322 -2.93 -7.37 1.11
C GLY A 322 -3.63 -8.67 0.68
N ASN A 323 -4.73 -8.59 -0.08
CA ASN A 323 -5.37 -9.79 -0.66
C ASN A 323 -4.64 -10.34 -1.90
N SER A 324 -3.66 -9.61 -2.46
CA SER A 324 -2.86 -10.06 -3.59
C SER A 324 -2.11 -11.35 -3.26
N GLY A 325 -2.21 -12.37 -4.13
CA GLY A 325 -1.65 -13.70 -3.93
C GLY A 325 -2.50 -14.62 -3.04
N SER A 326 -3.63 -14.17 -2.51
CA SER A 326 -4.51 -15.01 -1.70
C SER A 326 -5.15 -16.13 -2.52
N PRO A 327 -5.20 -17.38 -1.98
CA PRO A 327 -5.81 -18.50 -2.67
C PRO A 327 -7.34 -18.32 -2.78
N VAL A 328 -7.87 -18.64 -3.94
CA VAL A 328 -9.31 -18.70 -4.18
C VAL A 328 -9.74 -20.16 -4.25
N LEU A 329 -10.64 -20.53 -3.35
CA LEU A 329 -11.09 -21.91 -3.20
C LEU A 329 -12.55 -22.06 -3.63
N ASP A 330 -12.89 -23.19 -4.22
CA ASP A 330 -14.29 -23.56 -4.46
C ASP A 330 -14.97 -24.06 -3.16
N ALA A 331 -16.27 -24.35 -3.24
CA ALA A 331 -17.04 -24.85 -2.11
C ALA A 331 -16.55 -26.21 -1.55
N ARG A 332 -15.64 -26.88 -2.26
CA ARG A 332 -15.02 -28.16 -1.84
C ARG A 332 -13.61 -27.96 -1.28
N GLY A 333 -13.15 -26.72 -1.19
CA GLY A 333 -11.79 -26.38 -0.73
C GLY A 333 -10.69 -26.60 -1.77
N ARG A 334 -11.03 -26.77 -3.04
CA ARG A 334 -10.04 -26.93 -4.11
C ARG A 334 -9.58 -25.55 -4.60
N LEU A 335 -8.28 -25.40 -4.86
CA LEU A 335 -7.73 -24.19 -5.44
C LEU A 335 -8.26 -23.98 -6.87
N VAL A 336 -8.89 -22.86 -7.12
CA VAL A 336 -9.44 -22.49 -8.43
C VAL A 336 -8.77 -21.23 -9.02
N GLY A 337 -8.03 -20.49 -8.22
CA GLY A 337 -7.32 -19.31 -8.69
C GLY A 337 -6.55 -18.59 -7.58
N LEU A 338 -5.90 -17.50 -7.95
CA LEU A 338 -5.25 -16.56 -7.03
C LEU A 338 -5.80 -15.16 -7.26
N ASN A 339 -6.17 -14.48 -6.17
CA ASN A 339 -6.57 -13.07 -6.26
C ASN A 339 -5.34 -12.20 -6.52
N PHE A 340 -5.43 -11.25 -7.46
CA PHE A 340 -4.28 -10.36 -7.72
C PHE A 340 -4.66 -8.89 -7.92
N ASP A 341 -5.89 -8.57 -8.35
CA ASP A 341 -6.25 -7.19 -8.65
C ASP A 341 -7.76 -6.93 -8.48
N ARG A 342 -8.18 -5.71 -8.79
CA ARG A 342 -9.56 -5.23 -8.82
C ARG A 342 -9.84 -4.56 -10.16
N VAL A 343 -11.11 -4.58 -10.59
CA VAL A 343 -11.53 -3.80 -11.77
C VAL A 343 -11.39 -2.31 -11.48
N TYR A 344 -11.19 -1.52 -12.53
CA TYR A 344 -11.01 -0.06 -12.41
C TYR A 344 -12.15 0.62 -11.65
N GLU A 345 -13.38 0.18 -11.82
CA GLU A 345 -14.57 0.71 -11.14
C GLU A 345 -14.56 0.45 -9.62
N ASN A 346 -13.69 -0.44 -9.16
CA ASN A 346 -13.47 -0.74 -7.74
C ASN A 346 -12.17 -0.11 -7.18
N ILE A 347 -11.51 0.79 -7.91
CA ILE A 347 -10.27 1.44 -7.44
C ILE A 347 -10.49 2.24 -6.14
N ALA A 348 -11.70 2.77 -5.95
CA ALA A 348 -12.13 3.46 -4.73
C ALA A 348 -12.83 2.53 -3.72
N GLY A 349 -12.72 1.20 -3.87
CA GLY A 349 -13.40 0.21 -3.03
C GLY A 349 -13.07 0.31 -1.54
N ASP A 350 -11.85 0.74 -1.21
CA ASP A 350 -11.42 0.93 0.18
C ASP A 350 -12.21 2.05 0.90
N PHE A 351 -12.71 3.03 0.16
CA PHE A 351 -13.59 4.09 0.66
C PHE A 351 -15.06 3.71 0.68
N GLY A 352 -15.44 2.67 -0.05
CA GLY A 352 -16.81 2.19 -0.06
C GLY A 352 -17.11 1.15 -1.13
N TYR A 353 -17.31 -0.10 -0.70
CA TYR A 353 -17.71 -1.20 -1.57
C TYR A 353 -19.03 -0.90 -2.30
N ASN A 354 -19.04 -1.16 -3.61
CA ASN A 354 -20.23 -1.03 -4.46
C ASN A 354 -20.64 -2.41 -5.02
N PRO A 355 -21.70 -3.07 -4.50
CA PRO A 355 -22.07 -4.42 -4.90
C PRO A 355 -22.41 -4.55 -6.39
N LEU A 356 -22.78 -3.46 -7.06
CA LEU A 356 -23.12 -3.47 -8.49
C LEU A 356 -21.88 -3.46 -9.39
N ARG A 357 -20.80 -2.82 -8.94
CA ARG A 357 -19.60 -2.56 -9.77
C ARG A 357 -18.31 -3.12 -9.21
N SER A 358 -18.20 -3.29 -7.87
CA SER A 358 -16.99 -3.82 -7.27
C SER A 358 -16.77 -5.26 -7.68
N ARG A 359 -15.67 -5.53 -8.34
CA ARG A 359 -15.22 -6.88 -8.71
C ARG A 359 -13.73 -7.04 -8.47
N ASN A 360 -13.37 -8.23 -8.04
CA ASN A 360 -11.98 -8.67 -7.98
C ASN A 360 -11.61 -9.42 -9.24
N ILE A 361 -10.34 -9.39 -9.56
CA ILE A 361 -9.75 -10.13 -10.66
C ILE A 361 -8.87 -11.24 -10.07
N MET A 362 -9.19 -12.48 -10.42
CA MET A 362 -8.42 -13.67 -10.06
C MET A 362 -7.81 -14.27 -11.30
N VAL A 363 -6.54 -14.67 -11.22
CA VAL A 363 -5.97 -15.54 -12.25
C VAL A 363 -6.56 -16.94 -12.05
N ASP A 364 -7.03 -17.55 -13.13
CA ASP A 364 -7.55 -18.94 -13.10
C ASP A 364 -6.38 -19.93 -12.92
N VAL A 365 -6.57 -20.92 -12.07
CA VAL A 365 -5.52 -21.93 -11.82
C VAL A 365 -5.13 -22.67 -13.10
N ARG A 366 -6.06 -22.84 -14.06
CA ARG A 366 -5.77 -23.49 -15.34
C ARG A 366 -4.82 -22.66 -16.21
N ALA A 367 -4.89 -21.33 -16.16
CA ALA A 367 -3.92 -20.47 -16.83
C ALA A 367 -2.50 -20.66 -16.26
N ILE A 368 -2.41 -20.78 -14.92
CA ILE A 368 -1.12 -21.04 -14.24
C ILE A 368 -0.57 -22.40 -14.69
N LEU A 369 -1.38 -23.43 -14.61
CA LEU A 369 -0.98 -24.80 -14.95
C LEU A 369 -0.68 -24.94 -16.46
N TRP A 370 -1.46 -24.32 -17.33
CA TRP A 370 -1.17 -24.24 -18.76
C TRP A 370 0.19 -23.56 -19.04
N THR A 371 0.47 -22.47 -18.34
CA THR A 371 1.75 -21.77 -18.49
C THR A 371 2.92 -22.63 -18.03
N LEU A 372 2.79 -23.34 -16.91
CA LEU A 372 3.82 -24.27 -16.42
C LEU A 372 4.04 -25.45 -17.35
N ASP A 373 2.96 -25.97 -17.93
CA ASP A 373 3.00 -27.11 -18.86
C ASP A 373 3.51 -26.74 -20.24
N ARG A 374 2.90 -25.74 -20.89
CA ARG A 374 3.11 -25.45 -22.32
C ARG A 374 4.18 -24.40 -22.58
N VAL A 375 4.33 -23.40 -21.71
CA VAL A 375 5.29 -22.30 -21.90
C VAL A 375 6.60 -22.59 -21.19
N ALA A 376 6.55 -22.89 -19.89
CA ALA A 376 7.73 -23.11 -19.07
C ALA A 376 8.24 -24.56 -19.12
N GLN A 377 7.42 -25.53 -19.52
CA GLN A 377 7.72 -26.96 -19.58
C GLN A 377 8.32 -27.53 -18.29
N THR A 378 7.81 -27.06 -17.14
CA THR A 378 8.29 -27.45 -15.79
C THR A 378 7.51 -28.65 -15.26
N HIS A 379 7.64 -29.78 -15.93
CA HIS A 379 6.87 -31.00 -15.63
C HIS A 379 7.18 -31.57 -14.24
N ASP A 380 8.40 -31.43 -13.75
CA ASP A 380 8.78 -31.83 -12.39
C ASP A 380 7.95 -31.07 -11.34
N LEU A 381 7.80 -29.75 -11.52
CA LEU A 381 6.97 -28.92 -10.62
C LEU A 381 5.49 -29.33 -10.69
N LEU A 382 4.97 -29.62 -11.86
CA LEU A 382 3.60 -30.11 -12.00
C LEU A 382 3.42 -31.45 -11.26
N GLY A 383 4.42 -32.34 -11.33
CA GLY A 383 4.46 -33.58 -10.56
C GLY A 383 4.44 -33.38 -9.05
N GLU A 384 5.21 -32.41 -8.54
CA GLU A 384 5.20 -32.03 -7.11
C GLU A 384 3.84 -31.46 -6.68
N LEU A 385 3.16 -30.72 -7.57
CA LEU A 385 1.81 -30.21 -7.34
C LEU A 385 0.72 -31.31 -7.44
N GLY A 386 1.09 -32.53 -7.74
CA GLY A 386 0.14 -33.65 -7.92
C GLY A 386 -0.68 -33.56 -9.21
N VAL A 387 -0.21 -32.77 -10.17
CA VAL A 387 -0.86 -32.57 -11.47
C VAL A 387 -0.12 -33.35 -12.52
N THR A 388 -0.81 -34.27 -13.16
CA THR A 388 -0.26 -35.06 -14.29
C THR A 388 -0.87 -34.52 -15.60
N PRO A 389 -0.09 -33.78 -16.43
CA PRO A 389 -0.54 -33.43 -17.76
C PRO A 389 -0.85 -34.70 -18.55
N ARG A 390 -1.90 -34.71 -19.36
CA ARG A 390 -2.09 -35.82 -20.31
C ARG A 390 -0.88 -35.80 -21.26
N ALA A 391 -0.17 -36.91 -21.31
CA ALA A 391 0.87 -37.07 -22.31
C ALA A 391 0.25 -36.80 -23.68
N GLY A 392 0.80 -35.82 -24.41
CA GLY A 392 0.35 -35.51 -25.77
C GLY A 392 0.33 -36.77 -26.61
N ARG A 393 -0.75 -36.96 -27.35
CA ARG A 393 -0.86 -38.02 -28.33
C ARG A 393 -0.01 -37.71 -29.55
#